data_e3727af6dc0bc38aa7fbff05e24d1bd5
#
_entry.id   e3727af6dc0bc38aa7fbff05e24d1bd5
#
_cell.length_a   1.000
_cell.length_b   1.000
_cell.length_c   1.000
_cell.angle_alpha   90.00
_cell.angle_beta   90.00
_cell.angle_gamma   90.00
#
_symmetry.space_group_name_H-M   'P 1'
#
loop_
_entity.id
_entity.type
_entity.pdbx_description
1 polymer ?
#
loop_
_entity_poly.entity_id
_entity_poly.type
_entity_poly.pdbx_seq_one_letter_code
_entity_poly.pdbx_strand_id
1 'polypeptide(L)'
;ITEEQITNIIKNKAFCLEFLIPPGTKGAVRGNEFNTIIKNKILSITFLDADYDIQFEKKCINLATDEIPDFYILNTKLNKAIIGMNQISLIGGGHQTNRASKYIFNNKSDNDNKTICLIAEYPELIKSKNKKYKIFSKGFENNILLYLSDLESIIKDHFKIE
;
A
#
# COMPACT_ATOMS: atom_id res chain seq x y z
N ILE A 1 -33.01 21.21 -16.21
CA ILE A 1 -32.58 19.90 -15.72
C ILE A 1 -33.82 19.03 -15.67
N THR A 2 -33.83 17.90 -16.38
CA THR A 2 -34.97 16.96 -16.40
C THR A 2 -34.99 16.10 -15.14
N GLU A 3 -36.14 15.52 -14.80
CA GLU A 3 -36.27 14.58 -13.65
C GLU A 3 -35.31 13.39 -13.80
N GLU A 4 -35.08 12.93 -15.01
CA GLU A 4 -34.14 11.84 -15.34
C GLU A 4 -32.69 12.25 -15.04
N GLN A 5 -32.29 13.49 -15.34
CA GLN A 5 -30.99 14.04 -15.02
C GLN A 5 -30.79 14.17 -13.49
N ILE A 6 -31.82 14.61 -12.77
CA ILE A 6 -31.82 14.68 -11.30
C ILE A 6 -31.66 13.28 -10.70
N THR A 7 -32.43 12.31 -11.22
CA THR A 7 -32.37 10.92 -10.76
C THR A 7 -31.00 10.30 -11.02
N ASN A 8 -30.38 10.57 -12.17
CA ASN A 8 -29.02 10.11 -12.49
C ASN A 8 -27.95 10.79 -11.64
N ILE A 9 -28.11 12.07 -11.31
CA ILE A 9 -27.25 12.79 -10.38
C ILE A 9 -27.35 12.20 -8.97
N ILE A 10 -28.55 11.89 -8.50
CA ILE A 10 -28.77 11.29 -7.17
C ILE A 10 -28.25 9.85 -7.13
N LYS A 11 -28.44 9.07 -8.18
CA LYS A 11 -27.92 7.70 -8.30
C LYS A 11 -26.38 7.68 -8.38
N ASN A 12 -25.76 8.70 -8.97
CA ASN A 12 -24.32 8.86 -9.04
C ASN A 12 -23.74 9.70 -7.89
N LYS A 13 -24.18 9.45 -6.66
CA LYS A 13 -23.61 10.13 -5.46
C LYS A 13 -22.08 10.12 -5.43
N ALA A 14 -21.47 9.03 -5.86
CA ALA A 14 -20.02 8.92 -5.97
C ALA A 14 -19.45 9.94 -6.96
N PHE A 15 -20.09 10.17 -8.10
CA PHE A 15 -19.68 11.14 -9.11
C PHE A 15 -19.82 12.58 -8.60
N CYS A 16 -20.92 12.92 -7.92
CA CYS A 16 -21.12 14.25 -7.36
C CYS A 16 -20.12 14.54 -6.22
N LEU A 17 -19.85 13.58 -5.34
CA LEU A 17 -18.84 13.71 -4.30
C LEU A 17 -17.45 13.90 -4.90
N GLU A 18 -17.19 13.26 -6.04
CA GLU A 18 -15.91 13.38 -6.72
C GLU A 18 -15.63 14.78 -7.27
N PHE A 19 -16.66 15.52 -7.66
CA PHE A 19 -16.53 16.92 -8.09
C PHE A 19 -16.47 17.92 -6.93
N LEU A 20 -17.15 17.65 -5.84
CA LEU A 20 -17.27 18.57 -4.70
C LEU A 20 -16.11 18.47 -3.71
N ILE A 21 -15.39 17.36 -3.69
CA ILE A 21 -14.27 17.15 -2.77
C ILE A 21 -12.96 17.71 -3.38
N PRO A 22 -12.22 18.57 -2.66
CA PRO A 22 -10.93 19.05 -3.11
C PRO A 22 -9.95 17.91 -3.43
N PRO A 23 -9.05 18.07 -4.43
CA PRO A 23 -8.12 17.00 -4.83
C PRO A 23 -7.27 16.42 -3.69
N GLY A 24 -6.83 17.24 -2.75
CA GLY A 24 -6.07 16.80 -1.57
C GLY A 24 -6.89 15.91 -0.65
N THR A 25 -8.15 16.24 -0.42
CA THR A 25 -9.08 15.44 0.41
C THR A 25 -9.39 14.10 -0.27
N LYS A 26 -9.55 14.08 -1.59
CA LYS A 26 -9.73 12.84 -2.36
C LYS A 26 -8.56 11.87 -2.17
N GLY A 27 -7.35 12.39 -2.18
CA GLY A 27 -6.16 11.58 -1.96
C GLY A 27 -6.15 10.94 -0.56
N ALA A 28 -6.51 11.69 0.46
CA ALA A 28 -6.60 11.19 1.84
C ALA A 28 -7.71 10.13 2.00
N VAL A 29 -8.89 10.37 1.46
CA VAL A 29 -10.01 9.41 1.51
C VAL A 29 -9.63 8.10 0.85
N ARG A 30 -9.08 8.14 -0.37
CA ARG A 30 -8.64 6.93 -1.10
C ARG A 30 -7.51 6.21 -0.39
N GLY A 31 -6.59 6.95 0.26
CA GLY A 31 -5.54 6.39 1.09
C GLY A 31 -6.11 5.57 2.25
N ASN A 32 -7.05 6.12 2.97
CA ASN A 32 -7.72 5.46 4.08
C ASN A 32 -8.53 4.23 3.65
N GLU A 33 -9.20 4.30 2.50
CA GLU A 33 -9.92 3.16 1.92
C GLU A 33 -8.94 2.03 1.58
N PHE A 34 -7.82 2.33 0.95
CA PHE A 34 -6.80 1.34 0.60
C PHE A 34 -6.18 0.71 1.85
N ASN A 35 -5.84 1.51 2.86
CA ASN A 35 -5.35 1.02 4.15
C ASN A 35 -6.37 0.09 4.81
N THR A 36 -7.65 0.40 4.74
CA THR A 36 -8.73 -0.45 5.27
C THR A 36 -8.80 -1.79 4.54
N ILE A 37 -8.68 -1.79 3.22
CA ILE A 37 -8.66 -3.02 2.41
C ILE A 37 -7.47 -3.90 2.80
N ILE A 38 -6.27 -3.31 2.92
CA ILE A 38 -5.05 -4.03 3.31
C ILE A 38 -5.18 -4.59 4.72
N LYS A 39 -5.66 -3.79 5.67
CA LYS A 39 -5.90 -4.23 7.05
C LYS A 39 -6.83 -5.44 7.10
N ASN A 40 -7.96 -5.37 6.41
CA ASN A 40 -8.91 -6.48 6.36
C ASN A 40 -8.30 -7.72 5.72
N LYS A 41 -7.50 -7.56 4.66
CA LYS A 41 -6.79 -8.68 4.03
C LYS A 41 -5.79 -9.31 4.99
N ILE A 42 -4.96 -8.54 5.69
CA ILE A 42 -3.99 -9.07 6.67
C ILE A 42 -4.72 -9.83 7.79
N LEU A 43 -5.78 -9.25 8.36
CA LEU A 43 -6.55 -9.87 9.43
C LEU A 43 -7.31 -11.13 9.00
N SER A 44 -7.53 -11.34 7.71
CA SER A 44 -8.15 -12.55 7.17
C SER A 44 -7.15 -13.69 6.91
N ILE A 45 -5.85 -13.44 7.04
CA ILE A 45 -4.81 -14.46 6.81
C ILE A 45 -4.75 -15.41 7.99
N THR A 46 -5.20 -16.64 7.79
CA THR A 46 -5.41 -17.64 8.85
C THR A 46 -4.12 -18.19 9.47
N PHE A 47 -3.00 -18.14 8.76
CA PHE A 47 -1.71 -18.62 9.30
C PHE A 47 -0.98 -17.55 10.14
N LEU A 48 -1.47 -16.32 10.20
CA LEU A 48 -0.97 -15.29 11.11
C LEU A 48 -1.67 -15.46 12.47
N ASP A 49 -1.20 -16.40 13.25
CA ASP A 49 -1.73 -16.80 14.56
C ASP A 49 -1.12 -16.02 15.74
N ALA A 50 -1.19 -16.60 16.92
CA ALA A 50 -0.69 -16.00 18.16
C ALA A 50 0.83 -15.74 18.19
N ASP A 51 1.59 -16.31 17.26
CA ASP A 51 3.03 -16.08 17.17
C ASP A 51 3.37 -14.78 16.41
N TYR A 52 2.35 -14.10 15.89
CA TYR A 52 2.51 -12.87 15.13
C TYR A 52 1.93 -11.66 15.89
N ASP A 53 2.75 -10.63 16.07
CA ASP A 53 2.30 -9.31 16.51
C ASP A 53 2.01 -8.45 15.27
N ILE A 54 0.73 -8.11 15.08
CA ILE A 54 0.27 -7.33 13.94
C ILE A 54 -0.17 -5.95 14.43
N GLN A 55 0.46 -4.92 13.91
CA GLN A 55 0.16 -3.54 14.27
C GLN A 55 -0.13 -2.70 13.01
N PHE A 56 -1.03 -1.72 13.15
CA PHE A 56 -1.39 -0.78 12.10
C PHE A 56 -1.16 0.65 12.58
N GLU A 57 -0.56 1.48 11.72
CA GLU A 57 -0.36 2.91 11.94
C GLU A 57 0.30 3.23 13.30
N LYS A 58 1.25 2.40 13.72
CA LYS A 58 2.01 2.60 14.95
C LYS A 58 3.50 2.72 14.66
N LYS A 59 4.18 3.54 15.47
CA LYS A 59 5.63 3.69 15.40
C LYS A 59 6.31 2.38 15.82
N CYS A 60 7.16 1.85 14.95
CA CYS A 60 7.96 0.65 15.23
C CYS A 60 9.35 1.07 15.70
N ILE A 61 9.84 0.43 16.77
CA ILE A 61 11.13 0.75 17.38
C ILE A 61 12.30 0.36 16.47
N ASN A 62 12.12 -0.66 15.63
CA ASN A 62 13.18 -1.23 14.80
C ASN A 62 13.25 -0.67 13.37
N LEU A 63 12.47 0.36 13.07
CA LEU A 63 12.52 1.00 11.76
C LEU A 63 13.66 2.00 11.69
N ALA A 64 14.51 1.87 10.67
CA ALA A 64 15.53 2.84 10.34
C ALA A 64 14.95 4.16 9.75
N THR A 65 13.65 4.36 9.83
CA THR A 65 12.94 5.55 9.35
C THR A 65 12.15 6.18 10.49
N ASP A 66 12.06 7.51 10.52
CA ASP A 66 11.19 8.24 11.45
C ASP A 66 9.70 8.16 11.05
N GLU A 67 9.39 7.46 9.97
CA GLU A 67 8.03 7.34 9.45
C GLU A 67 7.27 6.23 10.16
N ILE A 68 5.98 6.48 10.41
CA ILE A 68 5.05 5.48 10.93
C ILE A 68 4.64 4.57 9.77
N PRO A 69 4.87 3.24 9.84
CA PRO A 69 4.40 2.33 8.82
C PRO A 69 2.88 2.21 8.83
N ASP A 70 2.31 1.90 7.67
CA ASP A 70 0.88 1.65 7.57
C ASP A 70 0.51 0.32 8.24
N PHE A 71 1.41 -0.67 8.17
CA PHE A 71 1.30 -1.91 8.96
C PHE A 71 2.67 -2.51 9.30
N TYR A 72 2.66 -3.35 10.31
CA TYR A 72 3.83 -4.09 10.80
C TYR A 72 3.41 -5.50 11.22
N ILE A 73 4.12 -6.51 10.75
CA ILE A 73 3.90 -7.91 11.10
C ILE A 73 5.20 -8.47 11.64
N LEU A 74 5.25 -8.80 12.92
CA LEU A 74 6.40 -9.40 13.58
C LEU A 74 6.10 -10.86 13.93
N ASN A 75 6.90 -11.78 13.44
CA ASN A 75 6.95 -13.12 13.99
C ASN A 75 7.81 -13.11 15.26
N THR A 76 7.19 -13.31 16.41
CA THR A 76 7.85 -13.19 17.72
C THR A 76 8.84 -14.32 18.00
N LYS A 77 8.64 -15.50 17.43
CA LYS A 77 9.55 -16.65 17.58
C LYS A 77 10.79 -16.52 16.70
N LEU A 78 10.63 -16.08 15.47
CA LEU A 78 11.74 -15.92 14.52
C LEU A 78 12.45 -14.59 14.67
N ASN A 79 11.86 -13.64 15.39
CA ASN A 79 12.29 -12.25 15.48
C ASN A 79 12.46 -11.59 14.09
N LYS A 80 11.54 -11.92 13.16
CA LYS A 80 11.51 -11.41 11.80
C LYS A 80 10.29 -10.52 11.59
N ALA A 81 10.44 -9.47 10.80
CA ALA A 81 9.36 -8.54 10.56
C ALA A 81 9.14 -8.19 9.09
N ILE A 82 7.88 -7.91 8.75
CA ILE A 82 7.49 -7.21 7.52
C ILE A 82 6.95 -5.84 7.90
N ILE A 83 7.45 -4.82 7.23
CA ILE A 83 7.09 -3.43 7.42
C ILE A 83 6.42 -2.95 6.14
N GLY A 84 5.15 -2.59 6.20
CA GLY A 84 4.36 -2.19 5.05
C GLY A 84 4.15 -0.69 4.97
N MET A 85 4.42 -0.15 3.79
CA MET A 85 4.16 1.23 3.43
C MET A 85 3.19 1.23 2.26
N ASN A 86 1.94 1.57 2.51
CA ASN A 86 0.90 1.50 1.49
C ASN A 86 0.95 2.71 0.57
N GLN A 87 0.75 2.49 -0.70
CA GLN A 87 0.71 3.56 -1.67
C GLN A 87 -0.33 3.31 -2.74
N ILE A 88 -1.24 4.24 -2.90
CA ILE A 88 -2.11 4.28 -4.07
C ILE A 88 -1.42 5.09 -5.15
N SER A 89 -1.09 4.45 -6.25
CA SER A 89 -0.62 5.13 -7.45
C SER A 89 -1.77 5.36 -8.40
N LEU A 90 -2.51 6.44 -8.18
CA LEU A 90 -3.44 6.96 -9.17
C LEU A 90 -2.71 7.95 -10.08
N ILE A 91 -3.16 8.07 -11.32
CA ILE A 91 -2.62 8.98 -12.32
C ILE A 91 -2.49 10.39 -11.74
N GLY A 92 -1.26 10.92 -11.68
CA GLY A 92 -0.98 12.32 -11.41
C GLY A 92 -0.77 12.71 -9.94
N GLY A 93 0.45 12.59 -9.46
CA GLY A 93 0.87 13.20 -8.19
C GLY A 93 2.36 13.02 -7.95
N GLY A 94 3.15 14.10 -8.03
CA GLY A 94 4.60 14.06 -7.85
C GLY A 94 5.02 13.55 -6.46
N HIS A 95 4.22 13.83 -5.44
CA HIS A 95 4.50 13.40 -4.06
C HIS A 95 4.51 11.87 -3.90
N GLN A 96 3.63 11.14 -4.56
CA GLN A 96 3.57 9.67 -4.48
C GLN A 96 4.82 9.03 -5.09
N THR A 97 5.31 9.57 -6.19
CA THR A 97 6.54 9.10 -6.84
C THR A 97 7.75 9.32 -5.92
N ASN A 98 7.83 10.46 -5.25
CA ASN A 98 8.91 10.76 -4.32
C ASN A 98 8.88 9.85 -3.10
N ARG A 99 7.69 9.56 -2.56
CA ARG A 99 7.51 8.64 -1.44
C ARG A 99 7.92 7.22 -1.82
N ALA A 100 7.41 6.69 -2.94
CA ALA A 100 7.80 5.38 -3.44
C ALA A 100 9.31 5.30 -3.71
N SER A 101 9.88 6.33 -4.33
CA SER A 101 11.33 6.41 -4.58
C SER A 101 12.14 6.30 -3.29
N LYS A 102 11.72 6.96 -2.23
CA LYS A 102 12.37 6.91 -0.92
C LYS A 102 12.43 5.48 -0.39
N TYR A 103 11.33 4.74 -0.43
CA TYR A 103 11.29 3.35 0.06
C TYR A 103 12.04 2.38 -0.85
N ILE A 104 11.97 2.55 -2.17
CA ILE A 104 12.62 1.67 -3.14
C ILE A 104 14.14 1.82 -3.13
N PHE A 105 14.66 3.05 -3.02
CA PHE A 105 16.10 3.29 -3.09
C PHE A 105 16.79 3.31 -1.73
N ASN A 106 16.07 3.70 -0.67
CA ASN A 106 16.62 3.80 0.68
C ASN A 106 16.23 2.60 1.56
N ASN A 107 15.72 1.54 0.96
CA ASN A 107 15.30 0.35 1.69
C ASN A 107 16.53 -0.33 2.32
N LYS A 108 16.49 -0.47 3.64
CA LYS A 108 17.47 -1.20 4.43
C LYS A 108 16.93 -2.56 4.87
N SER A 109 16.21 -3.25 3.98
CA SER A 109 15.81 -4.62 4.27
C SER A 109 17.04 -5.48 4.51
N ASP A 110 16.99 -6.27 5.57
CA ASP A 110 17.96 -7.30 5.90
C ASP A 110 17.25 -8.68 5.91
N ASN A 111 17.94 -9.71 6.38
CA ASN A 111 17.36 -11.06 6.44
C ASN A 111 16.18 -11.17 7.42
N ASP A 112 16.12 -10.29 8.41
CA ASP A 112 15.13 -10.31 9.50
C ASP A 112 14.02 -9.30 9.32
N ASN A 113 14.29 -8.18 8.63
CA ASN A 113 13.35 -7.10 8.44
C ASN A 113 13.16 -6.77 6.96
N LYS A 114 11.96 -6.95 6.46
CA LYS A 114 11.61 -6.65 5.07
C LYS A 114 10.67 -5.47 4.98
N THR A 115 11.08 -4.41 4.31
CA THR A 115 10.18 -3.30 3.98
C THR A 115 9.55 -3.53 2.61
N ILE A 116 8.24 -3.42 2.54
CA ILE A 116 7.45 -3.53 1.31
C ILE A 116 6.56 -2.31 1.12
N CYS A 117 6.31 -1.98 -0.14
CA CYS A 117 5.32 -0.99 -0.54
C CYS A 117 4.19 -1.69 -1.29
N LEU A 118 2.96 -1.48 -0.88
CA LEU A 118 1.80 -2.00 -1.59
C LEU A 118 1.18 -0.92 -2.47
N ILE A 119 0.84 -1.29 -3.69
CA ILE A 119 0.09 -0.44 -4.61
C ILE A 119 -1.18 -1.14 -5.07
N ALA A 120 -2.21 -0.34 -5.35
CA ALA A 120 -3.35 -0.82 -6.10
C ALA A 120 -2.91 -1.20 -7.52
N GLU A 121 -3.49 -2.27 -8.05
CA GLU A 121 -3.20 -2.77 -9.39
C GLU A 121 -3.42 -1.68 -10.45
N TYR A 122 -2.35 -1.33 -11.19
CA TYR A 122 -2.42 -0.32 -12.24
C TYR A 122 -1.57 -0.74 -13.44
N PRO A 123 -2.12 -1.60 -14.33
CA PRO A 123 -1.39 -2.15 -15.49
C PRO A 123 -0.83 -1.07 -16.42
N GLU A 124 -1.49 0.07 -16.52
CA GLU A 124 -1.09 1.17 -17.42
C GLU A 124 0.17 1.92 -16.95
N LEU A 125 0.44 1.95 -15.65
CA LEU A 125 1.64 2.58 -15.10
C LEU A 125 2.91 1.82 -15.48
N ILE A 126 2.82 0.51 -15.61
CA ILE A 126 3.94 -0.36 -15.99
C ILE A 126 4.32 -0.13 -17.46
N LYS A 127 3.40 0.32 -18.29
CA LYS A 127 3.61 0.54 -19.73
C LYS A 127 4.20 1.90 -20.09
N SER A 128 4.24 2.86 -19.18
CA SER A 128 4.73 4.20 -19.48
C SER A 128 6.25 4.29 -19.36
N LYS A 129 6.93 4.83 -20.38
CA LYS A 129 8.40 5.03 -20.41
C LYS A 129 8.87 6.26 -19.61
N ASN A 130 8.05 6.81 -18.73
CA ASN A 130 8.40 7.99 -17.94
C ASN A 130 9.26 7.66 -16.71
N LYS A 131 9.75 8.70 -16.01
CA LYS A 131 10.58 8.56 -14.79
C LYS A 131 9.88 7.72 -13.71
N LYS A 132 8.56 7.83 -13.58
CA LYS A 132 7.73 7.09 -12.63
C LYS A 132 7.75 5.59 -12.91
N TYR A 133 7.68 5.21 -14.19
CA TYR A 133 7.80 3.81 -14.62
C TYR A 133 9.14 3.20 -14.19
N LYS A 134 10.25 3.91 -14.40
CA LYS A 134 11.58 3.42 -14.02
C LYS A 134 11.72 3.16 -12.53
N ILE A 135 11.13 4.02 -11.69
CA ILE A 135 11.13 3.86 -10.23
C ILE A 135 10.31 2.62 -9.83
N PHE A 136 9.11 2.50 -10.37
CA PHE A 136 8.23 1.38 -10.03
C PHE A 136 8.75 0.04 -10.58
N SER A 137 9.27 0.02 -11.80
CA SER A 137 9.91 -1.18 -12.36
C SER A 137 11.00 -1.70 -11.45
N LYS A 138 11.88 -0.82 -10.98
CA LYS A 138 12.93 -1.19 -10.02
C LYS A 138 12.36 -1.68 -8.68
N GLY A 139 11.25 -1.13 -8.23
CA GLY A 139 10.57 -1.59 -7.02
C GLY A 139 10.06 -3.01 -7.15
N PHE A 140 9.44 -3.35 -8.29
CA PHE A 140 8.98 -4.71 -8.60
C PHE A 140 10.13 -5.68 -8.77
N GLU A 141 11.17 -5.33 -9.52
CA GLU A 141 12.35 -6.15 -9.73
C GLU A 141 13.05 -6.55 -8.41
N ASN A 142 13.03 -5.67 -7.42
CA ASN A 142 13.62 -5.89 -6.11
C ASN A 142 12.64 -6.49 -5.07
N ASN A 143 11.41 -6.84 -5.44
CA ASN A 143 10.37 -7.32 -4.54
C ASN A 143 10.09 -6.38 -3.35
N ILE A 144 10.20 -5.08 -3.59
CA ILE A 144 9.89 -4.03 -2.61
C ILE A 144 8.51 -3.46 -2.89
N LEU A 145 8.20 -3.19 -4.17
CA LEU A 145 6.90 -2.74 -4.60
C LEU A 145 6.09 -3.95 -5.09
N LEU A 146 4.90 -4.11 -4.55
CA LEU A 146 4.06 -5.29 -4.76
C LEU A 146 2.62 -4.88 -5.00
N TYR A 147 1.90 -5.70 -5.75
CA TYR A 147 0.45 -5.60 -5.79
C TYR A 147 -0.17 -6.22 -4.53
N LEU A 148 -1.37 -5.76 -4.19
CA LEU A 148 -2.10 -6.32 -3.04
C LEU A 148 -2.35 -7.83 -3.17
N SER A 149 -2.47 -8.36 -4.40
CA SER A 149 -2.60 -9.80 -4.67
C SER A 149 -1.39 -10.60 -4.19
N ASP A 150 -0.21 -10.00 -4.17
CA ASP A 150 1.05 -10.70 -3.85
C ASP A 150 1.36 -10.71 -2.35
N LEU A 151 0.59 -9.97 -1.55
CA LEU A 151 0.86 -9.76 -0.14
C LEU A 151 0.99 -11.07 0.65
N GLU A 152 0.06 -12.00 0.45
CA GLU A 152 0.05 -13.27 1.16
C GLU A 152 1.25 -14.15 0.81
N SER A 153 1.60 -14.22 -0.48
CA SER A 153 2.76 -14.96 -0.95
C SER A 153 4.06 -14.40 -0.35
N ILE A 154 4.20 -13.09 -0.33
CA ILE A 154 5.38 -12.43 0.25
C ILE A 154 5.49 -12.66 1.76
N ILE A 155 4.38 -12.68 2.47
CA ILE A 155 4.36 -12.98 3.91
C ILE A 155 4.84 -14.42 4.12
N LYS A 156 4.30 -15.38 3.37
CA LYS A 156 4.72 -16.79 3.43
C LYS A 156 6.22 -16.95 3.13
N ASP A 157 6.69 -16.35 2.04
CA ASP A 157 8.10 -16.44 1.65
C ASP A 157 9.04 -15.88 2.71
N HIS A 158 8.71 -14.72 3.27
CA HIS A 158 9.57 -14.07 4.26
C HIS A 158 9.66 -14.86 5.56
N PHE A 159 8.55 -15.37 6.04
CA PHE A 159 8.50 -16.16 7.28
C PHE A 159 8.74 -17.65 7.06
N LYS A 160 8.92 -18.11 5.81
CA LYS A 160 9.12 -19.52 5.42
C LYS A 160 8.00 -20.42 5.90
N ILE A 161 6.76 -20.01 5.64
CA ILE A 161 5.55 -20.75 5.94
C ILE A 161 5.23 -21.64 4.73
N GLU A 162 5.08 -22.94 4.97
CA GLU A 162 4.69 -23.92 3.96
C GLU A 162 3.19 -23.83 3.56
#